data_839d8f03cd902fd11d1e669feb8713b0
#
_entry.id   839d8f03cd902fd11d1e669feb8713b0
#
_cell.length_a   1.000
_cell.length_b   1.000
_cell.length_c   1.000
_cell.angle_alpha   90.00
_cell.angle_beta   90.00
_cell.angle_gamma   90.00
#
_symmetry.space_group_name_H-M   'P 1'
#
loop_
_entity.id
_entity.type
_entity.pdbx_description
1 polymer ?
#
loop_
_entity_poly.entity_id
_entity_poly.type
_entity_poly.pdbx_seq_one_letter_code
_entity_poly.pdbx_strand_id
1 'polypeptide(L)'
;MFDGGDLKLLVLQVLSRQPSHGYEVIKAIGEQVGGDYSPSPGTIYPLLTMLEDLGLAEAAATEGSRRQYALTEAGRAHLAEQAEALARIEARLAHTRDQARARRVPDIQRAMENLKTALRLRFDGDTPPDEATVRQIAEAIDRAAVEIGRL
;
A
#
# COMPACT_ATOMS: atom_id res chain seq x y z
N MET A 1 -0.39 3.73 11.44
CA MET A 1 0.76 3.80 10.53
C MET A 1 1.86 2.90 11.09
N PHE A 2 2.67 2.29 10.25
CA PHE A 2 3.72 1.37 10.65
C PHE A 2 4.98 2.16 10.98
N ASP A 3 5.64 1.82 12.09
CA ASP A 3 6.98 2.32 12.35
C ASP A 3 8.04 1.50 11.56
N GLY A 4 9.29 1.91 11.63
CA GLY A 4 10.35 1.23 10.89
C GLY A 4 10.59 -0.22 11.35
N GLY A 5 10.29 -0.54 12.60
CA GLY A 5 10.37 -1.90 13.14
C GLY A 5 9.25 -2.80 12.62
N ASP A 6 8.04 -2.28 12.55
CA ASP A 6 6.88 -2.96 11.98
C ASP A 6 7.11 -3.31 10.51
N LEU A 7 7.57 -2.33 9.72
CA LEU A 7 7.83 -2.50 8.30
C LEU A 7 8.95 -3.51 8.03
N LYS A 8 9.99 -3.52 8.86
CA LYS A 8 11.07 -4.52 8.82
C LYS A 8 10.52 -5.94 8.96
N LEU A 9 9.66 -6.18 9.93
CA LEU A 9 9.06 -7.51 10.16
C LEU A 9 8.13 -7.92 9.01
N LEU A 10 7.37 -7.00 8.45
CA LEU A 10 6.53 -7.26 7.27
C LEU A 10 7.37 -7.63 6.03
N VAL A 11 8.49 -6.95 5.80
CA VAL A 11 9.41 -7.29 4.71
C VAL A 11 9.98 -8.69 4.91
N LEU A 12 10.48 -9.01 6.11
CA LEU A 12 10.99 -10.35 6.42
C LEU A 12 9.91 -11.42 6.24
N GLN A 13 8.67 -11.14 6.63
CA GLN A 13 7.54 -12.05 6.41
C GLN A 13 7.26 -12.28 4.93
N VAL A 14 7.27 -11.25 4.10
CA VAL A 14 7.11 -11.40 2.64
C VAL A 14 8.21 -12.29 2.08
N LEU A 15 9.48 -12.03 2.45
CA LEU A 15 10.63 -12.82 1.99
C LEU A 15 10.61 -14.26 2.52
N SER A 16 9.96 -14.52 3.67
CA SER A 16 9.82 -15.88 4.21
C SER A 16 8.94 -16.78 3.36
N ARG A 17 8.03 -16.21 2.59
CA ARG A 17 7.11 -16.94 1.72
C ARG A 17 7.79 -17.33 0.40
N GLN A 18 8.52 -16.39 -0.18
CA GLN A 18 9.27 -16.60 -1.42
C GLN A 18 10.30 -15.48 -1.62
N PRO A 19 11.41 -15.76 -2.34
CA PRO A 19 12.30 -14.71 -2.81
C PRO A 19 11.53 -13.69 -3.66
N SER A 20 11.81 -12.40 -3.45
CA SER A 20 11.04 -11.33 -4.09
C SER A 20 11.92 -10.15 -4.49
N HIS A 21 11.56 -9.51 -5.59
CA HIS A 21 12.10 -8.21 -5.96
C HIS A 21 11.52 -7.10 -5.08
N GLY A 22 12.21 -5.97 -4.98
CA GLY A 22 11.74 -4.86 -4.14
C GLY A 22 10.33 -4.37 -4.48
N TYR A 23 9.97 -4.30 -5.76
CA TYR A 23 8.64 -3.91 -6.18
C TYR A 23 7.55 -4.95 -5.79
N GLU A 24 7.90 -6.24 -5.78
CA GLU A 24 7.00 -7.31 -5.32
C GLU A 24 6.75 -7.22 -3.82
N VAL A 25 7.79 -6.87 -3.05
CA VAL A 25 7.67 -6.59 -1.61
C VAL A 25 6.72 -5.42 -1.36
N ILE A 26 6.89 -4.32 -2.08
CA ILE A 26 6.00 -3.14 -2.00
C ILE A 26 4.55 -3.54 -2.27
N LYS A 27 4.33 -4.29 -3.35
CA LYS A 27 3.00 -4.77 -3.75
C LYS A 27 2.39 -5.69 -2.68
N ALA A 28 3.15 -6.67 -2.20
CA ALA A 28 2.69 -7.63 -1.20
C ALA A 28 2.28 -6.94 0.11
N ILE A 29 3.06 -5.97 0.58
CA ILE A 29 2.72 -5.19 1.79
C ILE A 29 1.47 -4.35 1.53
N GLY A 30 1.36 -3.69 0.39
CA GLY A 30 0.16 -2.92 0.00
C GLY A 30 -1.11 -3.78 0.01
N GLU A 31 -1.04 -5.00 -0.51
CA GLU A 31 -2.15 -5.96 -0.50
C GLU A 31 -2.50 -6.41 0.93
N GLN A 32 -1.52 -6.62 1.80
CA GLN A 32 -1.75 -6.96 3.21
C GLN A 32 -2.47 -5.84 3.98
N VAL A 33 -2.20 -4.60 3.65
CA VAL A 33 -2.85 -3.42 4.28
C VAL A 33 -4.26 -3.17 3.74
N GLY A 34 -4.63 -3.78 2.62
CA GLY A 34 -5.95 -3.63 2.00
C GLY A 34 -6.01 -2.63 0.86
N GLY A 35 -4.86 -2.23 0.31
CA GLY A 35 -4.74 -1.43 -0.92
C GLY A 35 -4.80 0.09 -0.74
N ASP A 36 -5.14 0.59 0.43
CA ASP A 36 -5.20 2.05 0.68
C ASP A 36 -3.83 2.65 1.08
N TYR A 37 -2.88 1.80 1.41
CA TYR A 37 -1.51 2.17 1.75
C TYR A 37 -0.53 1.26 1.01
N SER A 38 0.50 1.86 0.45
CA SER A 38 1.65 1.14 -0.10
C SER A 38 2.91 1.85 0.36
N PRO A 39 3.89 1.12 0.90
CA PRO A 39 5.15 1.74 1.26
C PRO A 39 5.86 2.28 0.02
N SER A 40 6.56 3.39 0.17
CA SER A 40 7.28 3.99 -0.95
C SER A 40 8.55 3.20 -1.31
N PRO A 41 8.99 3.23 -2.58
CA PRO A 41 10.30 2.69 -2.96
C PRO A 41 11.45 3.27 -2.13
N GLY A 42 11.40 4.56 -1.82
CA GLY A 42 12.39 5.26 -1.00
C GLY A 42 12.46 4.77 0.46
N THR A 43 11.46 4.03 0.91
CA THR A 43 11.45 3.38 2.22
C THR A 43 11.89 1.91 2.13
N ILE A 44 11.39 1.17 1.14
CA ILE A 44 11.63 -0.27 1.02
C ILE A 44 13.04 -0.60 0.56
N TYR A 45 13.58 0.07 -0.44
CA TYR A 45 14.91 -0.27 -0.96
C TYR A 45 16.04 -0.06 0.07
N PRO A 46 16.08 1.05 0.83
CA PRO A 46 17.06 1.19 1.92
C PRO A 46 16.86 0.14 3.01
N LEU A 47 15.63 -0.27 3.30
CA LEU A 47 15.33 -1.31 4.28
C LEU A 47 15.84 -2.67 3.82
N LEU A 48 15.65 -3.04 2.56
CA LEU A 48 16.19 -4.26 1.98
C LEU A 48 17.73 -4.29 2.03
N THR A 49 18.39 -3.15 1.72
CA THR A 49 19.83 -3.01 1.86
C THR A 49 20.28 -3.20 3.31
N MET A 50 19.58 -2.61 4.26
CA MET A 50 19.86 -2.79 5.69
C MET A 50 19.70 -4.26 6.12
N LEU A 51 18.67 -4.96 5.66
CA LEU A 51 18.46 -6.38 5.97
C LEU A 51 19.58 -7.25 5.40
N GLU A 52 20.08 -6.93 4.21
CA GLU A 52 21.25 -7.58 3.61
C GLU A 52 22.51 -7.34 4.45
N ASP A 53 22.77 -6.09 4.85
CA ASP A 53 23.91 -5.73 5.69
C ASP A 53 23.90 -6.41 7.05
N LEU A 54 22.70 -6.63 7.62
CA LEU A 54 22.49 -7.38 8.86
C LEU A 54 22.57 -8.91 8.69
N GLY A 55 22.68 -9.41 7.46
CA GLY A 55 22.70 -10.83 7.17
C GLY A 55 21.34 -11.53 7.34
N LEU A 56 20.24 -10.77 7.40
CA LEU A 56 18.88 -11.31 7.53
C LEU A 56 18.24 -11.61 6.16
N ALA A 57 18.73 -10.99 5.11
CA ALA A 57 18.38 -11.26 3.73
C ALA A 57 19.64 -11.33 2.88
N GLU A 58 19.55 -11.99 1.75
CA GLU A 58 20.60 -12.03 0.73
C GLU A 58 20.02 -11.66 -0.62
N ALA A 59 20.79 -10.97 -1.43
CA ALA A 59 20.39 -10.54 -2.77
C ALA A 59 21.14 -11.33 -3.83
N ALA A 60 20.40 -11.82 -4.82
CA ALA A 60 20.93 -12.39 -6.05
C ALA A 60 20.56 -11.51 -7.24
N ALA A 61 21.46 -11.34 -8.17
CA ALA A 61 21.17 -10.71 -9.46
C ALA A 61 20.28 -11.64 -10.30
N THR A 62 19.22 -11.10 -10.85
CA THR A 62 18.37 -11.76 -11.83
C THR A 62 18.52 -11.09 -13.19
N GLU A 63 17.87 -11.61 -14.23
CA GLU A 63 17.92 -11.02 -15.56
C GLU A 63 17.56 -9.53 -15.53
N GLY A 64 18.32 -8.71 -16.26
CA GLY A 64 18.06 -7.28 -16.39
C GLY A 64 18.54 -6.41 -15.22
N SER A 65 19.56 -6.80 -14.49
CA SER A 65 20.15 -6.06 -13.33
C SER A 65 19.21 -5.91 -12.13
N ARG A 66 18.09 -6.62 -12.10
CA ARG A 66 17.17 -6.60 -10.96
C ARG A 66 17.73 -7.47 -9.85
N ARG A 67 17.58 -7.00 -8.60
CA ARG A 67 17.98 -7.75 -7.43
C ARG A 67 16.76 -8.45 -6.84
N GLN A 68 16.87 -9.76 -6.64
CA GLN A 68 15.91 -10.56 -5.92
C GLN A 68 16.44 -10.85 -4.53
N TYR A 69 15.63 -10.59 -3.51
CA TYR A 69 16.00 -10.82 -2.12
C TYR A 69 15.38 -12.10 -1.60
N ALA A 70 16.17 -12.88 -0.87
CA ALA A 70 15.73 -14.09 -0.19
C ALA A 70 16.03 -14.00 1.30
N LEU A 71 15.19 -14.59 2.12
CA LEU A 71 15.41 -14.67 3.56
C LEU A 71 16.55 -15.65 3.85
N THR A 72 17.50 -15.23 4.67
CA THR A 72 18.56 -16.13 5.18
C THR A 72 18.05 -16.97 6.35
N GLU A 73 18.82 -17.96 6.78
CA GLU A 73 18.50 -18.73 7.99
C GLU A 73 18.49 -17.84 9.23
N ALA A 74 19.43 -16.90 9.34
CA ALA A 74 19.44 -15.87 10.39
C ALA A 74 18.17 -14.99 10.33
N GLY A 75 17.71 -14.64 9.14
CA GLY A 75 16.47 -13.92 8.93
C GLY A 75 15.24 -14.70 9.40
N ARG A 76 15.18 -16.01 9.13
CA ARG A 76 14.12 -16.91 9.63
C ARG A 76 14.12 -17.00 11.15
N ALA A 77 15.28 -17.15 11.76
CA ALA A 77 15.44 -17.19 13.22
C ALA A 77 14.99 -15.87 13.85
N HIS A 78 15.39 -14.74 13.28
CA HIS A 78 14.97 -13.43 13.74
C HIS A 78 13.44 -13.23 13.66
N LEU A 79 12.83 -13.66 12.55
CA LEU A 79 11.38 -13.58 12.38
C LEU A 79 10.64 -14.45 13.41
N ALA A 80 11.16 -15.66 13.70
CA ALA A 80 10.61 -16.55 14.72
C ALA A 80 10.71 -15.96 16.12
N GLU A 81 11.81 -15.29 16.48
CA GLU A 81 11.99 -14.59 17.74
C GLU A 81 11.00 -13.42 17.90
N GLN A 82 10.59 -12.80 16.79
CA GLN A 82 9.67 -11.68 16.74
C GLN A 82 8.21 -12.09 16.46
N ALA A 83 7.87 -13.36 16.65
CA ALA A 83 6.54 -13.89 16.30
C ALA A 83 5.40 -13.16 17.01
N GLU A 84 5.55 -12.75 18.28
CA GLU A 84 4.52 -11.99 19.00
C GLU A 84 4.36 -10.57 18.44
N ALA A 85 5.47 -9.90 18.12
CA ALA A 85 5.43 -8.58 17.50
C ALA A 85 4.76 -8.65 16.13
N LEU A 86 5.09 -9.65 15.32
CA LEU A 86 4.47 -9.88 14.03
C LEU A 86 2.97 -10.16 14.15
N ALA A 87 2.55 -10.97 15.12
CA ALA A 87 1.14 -11.25 15.38
C ALA A 87 0.35 -9.97 15.74
N ARG A 88 0.93 -9.07 16.51
CA ARG A 88 0.32 -7.76 16.82
C ARG A 88 0.19 -6.88 15.57
N ILE A 89 1.19 -6.88 14.70
CA ILE A 89 1.14 -6.16 13.43
C ILE A 89 0.02 -6.73 12.54
N GLU A 90 -0.06 -8.05 12.40
CA GLU A 90 -1.08 -8.74 11.61
C GLU A 90 -2.49 -8.46 12.13
N ALA A 91 -2.69 -8.44 13.45
CA ALA A 91 -3.97 -8.09 14.06
C ALA A 91 -4.40 -6.65 13.74
N ARG A 92 -3.47 -5.68 13.78
CA ARG A 92 -3.73 -4.29 13.36
C ARG A 92 -4.06 -4.20 11.87
N LEU A 93 -3.35 -4.96 11.03
CA LEU A 93 -3.64 -5.03 9.59
C LEU A 93 -5.02 -5.59 9.30
N ALA A 94 -5.39 -6.67 9.97
CA ALA A 94 -6.72 -7.28 9.84
C ALA A 94 -7.82 -6.28 10.22
N HIS A 95 -7.67 -5.59 11.34
CA HIS A 95 -8.61 -4.57 11.77
C HIS A 95 -8.74 -3.42 10.77
N THR A 96 -7.64 -2.94 10.21
CA THR A 96 -7.64 -1.90 9.17
C THR A 96 -8.33 -2.36 7.91
N ARG A 97 -8.10 -3.61 7.47
CA ARG A 97 -8.77 -4.21 6.31
C ARG A 97 -10.28 -4.34 6.53
N ASP A 98 -10.70 -4.79 7.71
CA ASP A 98 -12.11 -4.94 8.05
C ASP A 98 -12.84 -3.60 8.07
N GLN A 99 -12.20 -2.56 8.60
CA GLN A 99 -12.73 -1.20 8.55
C GLN A 99 -12.80 -0.67 7.10
N ALA A 100 -11.77 -0.88 6.30
CA ALA A 100 -11.77 -0.49 4.89
C ALA A 100 -12.85 -1.26 4.10
N ARG A 101 -13.03 -2.54 4.41
CA ARG A 101 -14.06 -3.39 3.80
C ARG A 101 -15.49 -2.96 4.19
N ALA A 102 -15.69 -2.58 5.46
CA ALA A 102 -16.97 -2.03 5.94
C ALA A 102 -17.33 -0.71 5.25
N ARG A 103 -16.33 0.09 4.86
CA ARG A 103 -16.52 1.33 4.08
C ARG A 103 -16.76 1.07 2.59
N ARG A 104 -16.49 -0.13 2.09
CA ARG A 104 -16.69 -0.53 0.69
C ARG A 104 -18.11 -1.04 0.46
N VAL A 105 -19.10 -0.21 0.75
CA VAL A 105 -20.48 -0.49 0.34
C VAL A 105 -20.53 -0.45 -1.19
N PRO A 106 -21.01 -1.51 -1.89
CA PRO A 106 -20.95 -1.58 -3.34
C PRO A 106 -21.58 -0.38 -4.05
N ASP A 107 -22.67 0.16 -3.52
CA ASP A 107 -23.32 1.34 -4.09
C ASP A 107 -22.48 2.59 -3.98
N ILE A 108 -21.75 2.77 -2.86
CA ILE A 108 -20.84 3.89 -2.67
C ILE A 108 -19.63 3.75 -3.59
N GLN A 109 -19.08 2.52 -3.71
CA GLN A 109 -17.99 2.28 -4.66
C GLN A 109 -18.37 2.62 -6.09
N ARG A 110 -19.53 2.16 -6.54
CA ARG A 110 -20.06 2.45 -7.88
C ARG A 110 -20.24 3.95 -8.08
N ALA A 111 -20.79 4.65 -7.11
CA ALA A 111 -21.00 6.10 -7.17
C ALA A 111 -19.66 6.87 -7.24
N MET A 112 -18.67 6.45 -6.46
CA MET A 112 -17.33 7.03 -6.49
C MET A 112 -16.60 6.77 -7.82
N GLU A 113 -16.71 5.56 -8.39
CA GLU A 113 -16.14 5.27 -9.71
C GLU A 113 -16.82 6.06 -10.83
N ASN A 114 -18.13 6.28 -10.76
CA ASN A 114 -18.84 7.15 -11.69
C ASN A 114 -18.33 8.60 -11.58
N LEU A 115 -18.14 9.10 -10.36
CA LEU A 115 -17.58 10.44 -10.15
C LEU A 115 -16.18 10.58 -10.72
N LYS A 116 -15.28 9.63 -10.44
CA LYS A 116 -13.92 9.61 -11.00
C LYS A 116 -13.92 9.58 -12.53
N THR A 117 -14.80 8.77 -13.12
CA THR A 117 -14.93 8.66 -14.57
C THR A 117 -15.42 9.99 -15.17
N ALA A 118 -16.42 10.63 -14.57
CA ALA A 118 -16.93 11.92 -15.02
C ALA A 118 -15.84 13.00 -14.96
N LEU A 119 -15.06 13.05 -13.87
CA LEU A 119 -13.92 13.97 -13.75
C LEU A 119 -12.86 13.69 -14.80
N ARG A 120 -12.49 12.42 -14.99
CA ARG A 120 -11.49 12.02 -15.99
C ARG A 120 -11.92 12.44 -17.39
N LEU A 121 -13.15 12.11 -17.80
CA LEU A 121 -13.68 12.50 -19.12
C LEU A 121 -13.70 14.02 -19.30
N ARG A 122 -13.86 14.79 -18.22
CA ARG A 122 -13.91 16.25 -18.31
C ARG A 122 -12.51 16.88 -18.36
N PHE A 123 -11.52 16.27 -17.70
CA PHE A 123 -10.16 16.83 -17.58
C PHE A 123 -9.16 16.25 -18.60
N ASP A 124 -9.35 15.02 -19.08
CA ASP A 124 -8.47 14.34 -20.06
C ASP A 124 -8.86 14.63 -21.52
N GLY A 125 -9.87 15.47 -21.77
CA GLY A 125 -10.28 15.88 -23.11
C GLY A 125 -9.29 16.86 -23.77
N ASP A 126 -9.36 16.99 -25.09
CA ASP A 126 -8.50 17.90 -25.87
C ASP A 126 -8.60 19.38 -25.47
N THR A 127 -9.67 19.74 -24.79
CA THR A 127 -9.88 21.09 -24.25
C THR A 127 -10.12 21.02 -22.75
N PRO A 128 -9.14 21.44 -21.91
CA PRO A 128 -9.34 21.47 -20.47
C PRO A 128 -10.50 22.43 -20.10
N PRO A 129 -11.24 22.15 -19.04
CA PRO A 129 -12.33 22.99 -18.58
C PRO A 129 -11.80 24.37 -18.17
N ASP A 130 -12.59 25.40 -18.45
CA ASP A 130 -12.29 26.76 -18.00
C ASP A 130 -12.43 26.90 -16.46
N GLU A 131 -11.93 27.99 -15.92
CA GLU A 131 -11.93 28.24 -14.48
C GLU A 131 -13.36 28.27 -13.88
N ALA A 132 -14.33 28.75 -14.62
CA ALA A 132 -15.73 28.79 -14.20
C ALA A 132 -16.30 27.36 -14.07
N THR A 133 -16.01 26.50 -15.03
CA THR A 133 -16.41 25.08 -15.02
C THR A 133 -15.73 24.32 -13.88
N VAL A 134 -14.43 24.55 -13.66
CA VAL A 134 -13.70 23.95 -12.53
C VAL A 134 -14.35 24.32 -11.19
N ARG A 135 -14.71 25.59 -11.03
CA ARG A 135 -15.38 26.07 -9.82
C ARG A 135 -16.75 25.42 -9.61
N GLN A 136 -17.55 25.29 -10.68
CA GLN A 136 -18.85 24.62 -10.61
C GLN A 136 -18.71 23.13 -10.24
N ILE A 137 -17.70 22.45 -10.74
CA ILE A 137 -17.41 21.05 -10.38
C ILE A 137 -17.06 20.96 -8.88
N ALA A 138 -16.17 21.81 -8.40
CA ALA A 138 -15.79 21.85 -6.99
C ALA A 138 -17.00 22.11 -6.08
N GLU A 139 -17.84 23.10 -6.42
CA GLU A 139 -19.08 23.40 -5.68
C GLU A 139 -20.06 22.22 -5.66
N ALA A 140 -20.16 21.44 -6.74
CA ALA A 140 -21.03 20.28 -6.80
C ALA A 140 -20.53 19.17 -5.85
N ILE A 141 -19.22 18.94 -5.78
CA ILE A 141 -18.60 17.96 -4.87
C ILE A 141 -18.77 18.43 -3.41
N ASP A 142 -18.53 19.70 -3.13
CA ASP A 142 -18.70 20.28 -1.79
C ASP A 142 -20.14 20.17 -1.29
N ARG A 143 -21.13 20.42 -2.15
CA ARG A 143 -22.54 20.23 -1.81
C ARG A 143 -22.86 18.79 -1.46
N ALA A 144 -22.36 17.84 -2.25
CA ALA A 144 -22.55 16.41 -1.95
C ALA A 144 -21.94 16.04 -0.59
N ALA A 145 -20.76 16.54 -0.26
CA ALA A 145 -20.12 16.31 1.03
C ALA A 145 -20.95 16.86 2.21
N VAL A 146 -21.51 18.06 2.06
CA VAL A 146 -22.40 18.69 3.08
C VAL A 146 -23.69 17.88 3.24
N GLU A 147 -24.31 17.45 2.16
CA GLU A 147 -25.53 16.64 2.19
C GLU A 147 -25.32 15.30 2.88
N ILE A 148 -24.21 14.59 2.53
CA ILE A 148 -23.83 13.32 3.17
C ILE A 148 -23.61 13.51 4.67
N GLY A 149 -22.97 14.59 5.09
CA GLY A 149 -22.71 14.88 6.51
C GLY A 149 -23.96 15.16 7.35
N ARG A 150 -25.13 15.33 6.72
CA ARG A 150 -26.43 15.57 7.38
C ARG A 150 -27.32 14.34 7.45
N LEU A 151 -26.95 13.25 6.77
CA LEU A 151 -27.65 11.96 6.81
C LEU A 151 -27.33 11.19 8.10
#